data_6342f7907459c7714a0be33d9c8be2f2
#
_entry.id   6342f7907459c7714a0be33d9c8be2f2
#
_cell.length_a   1.000
_cell.length_b   1.000
_cell.length_c   1.000
_cell.angle_alpha   90.00
_cell.angle_beta   90.00
_cell.angle_gamma   90.00
#
_symmetry.space_group_name_H-M   'P 1'
#
loop_
_entity.id
_entity.type
_entity.pdbx_description
1 polymer ?
#
loop_
_entity_poly.entity_id
_entity_poly.type
_entity_poly.pdbx_seq_one_letter_code
_entity_poly.pdbx_strand_id
1 'polypeptide(L)'
;EKQNPKRIIYEVDPGYFVTEKEEGNNYLLFYHEFPLSKAKAEYFWNSILKCNFRTVLFPWYEYSLSYEIPKIKETFLQKVKKDYSIDGLKSDSQEYHESGFIERYPVDVRKLKKSEPKLFEEDKLNHQNMEYIEKLIAYCKKNDIDFVAVTTPIPIATLKDYSDNYNAAWKYFGK
;
A
#
# COMPACT_ATOMS: atom_id res chain seq x y z
N GLU A 1 18.77 3.35 11.63
CA GLU A 1 18.58 2.70 12.95
C GLU A 1 17.96 1.33 12.72
N LYS A 2 18.56 0.28 13.28
CA LYS A 2 17.99 -1.05 13.25
C LYS A 2 16.90 -1.11 14.32
N GLN A 3 15.66 -1.15 13.90
CA GLN A 3 14.55 -1.45 14.81
C GLN A 3 14.60 -2.93 15.19
N ASN A 4 14.34 -3.20 16.45
CA ASN A 4 14.24 -4.58 16.95
C ASN A 4 12.83 -4.77 17.55
N PRO A 5 11.80 -4.95 16.71
CA PRO A 5 10.44 -5.05 17.17
C PRO A 5 10.25 -6.34 17.99
N LYS A 6 9.50 -6.24 19.08
CA LYS A 6 9.05 -7.42 19.85
C LYS A 6 7.78 -8.03 19.29
N ARG A 7 7.02 -7.24 18.54
CA ARG A 7 5.75 -7.64 17.93
C ARG A 7 5.59 -6.99 16.56
N ILE A 8 5.08 -7.75 15.61
CA ILE A 8 4.65 -7.27 14.30
C ILE A 8 3.14 -7.52 14.21
N ILE A 9 2.39 -6.46 13.97
CA ILE A 9 0.97 -6.54 13.65
C ILE A 9 0.85 -6.39 12.14
N TYR A 10 0.32 -7.41 11.48
CA TYR A 10 0.19 -7.47 10.03
C TYR A 10 -1.29 -7.52 9.64
N GLU A 11 -1.71 -6.59 8.83
CA GLU A 11 -3.06 -6.59 8.27
C GLU A 11 -3.16 -7.64 7.15
N VAL A 12 -4.08 -8.58 7.33
CA VAL A 12 -4.39 -9.61 6.34
C VAL A 12 -5.72 -9.24 5.66
N ASP A 13 -5.63 -8.69 4.46
CA ASP A 13 -6.77 -8.58 3.57
C ASP A 13 -6.71 -9.72 2.55
N PRO A 14 -7.67 -10.67 2.56
CA PRO A 14 -7.69 -11.78 1.63
C PRO A 14 -7.63 -11.36 0.16
N GLY A 15 -8.16 -10.18 -0.18
CA GLY A 15 -8.10 -9.62 -1.52
C GLY A 15 -6.68 -9.33 -2.02
N TYR A 16 -5.74 -9.03 -1.14
CA TYR A 16 -4.35 -8.79 -1.54
C TYR A 16 -3.63 -10.05 -2.02
N PHE A 17 -4.08 -11.21 -1.57
CA PHE A 17 -3.46 -12.48 -1.94
C PHE A 17 -3.94 -13.05 -3.27
N VAL A 18 -5.07 -12.58 -3.80
CA VAL A 18 -5.59 -12.97 -5.12
C VAL A 18 -5.32 -11.91 -6.18
N THR A 19 -4.73 -10.78 -5.81
CA THR A 19 -4.46 -9.68 -6.73
C THR A 19 -3.07 -9.83 -7.34
N GLU A 20 -2.98 -9.68 -8.66
CA GLU A 20 -1.71 -9.46 -9.32
C GLU A 20 -1.16 -8.07 -8.96
N LYS A 21 0.16 -7.91 -9.11
CA LYS A 21 0.81 -6.62 -8.88
C LYS A 21 0.26 -5.61 -9.88
N GLU A 22 -0.40 -4.60 -9.36
CA GLU A 22 -0.83 -3.47 -10.15
C GLU A 22 0.36 -2.52 -10.38
N GLU A 23 0.42 -1.90 -11.56
CA GLU A 23 1.32 -0.80 -11.83
C GLU A 23 0.94 0.37 -10.92
N GLY A 24 1.82 0.70 -9.99
CA GLY A 24 1.63 1.81 -9.07
C GLY A 24 2.96 2.29 -8.51
N ASN A 25 3.01 3.53 -8.00
CA ASN A 25 4.25 4.13 -7.53
C ASN A 25 4.65 3.68 -6.11
N ASN A 26 3.78 3.01 -5.38
CA ASN A 26 4.04 2.64 -3.99
C ASN A 26 5.26 1.72 -3.82
N TYR A 27 5.47 0.77 -4.74
CA TYR A 27 6.62 -0.11 -4.71
C TYR A 27 7.95 0.63 -4.95
N LEU A 28 7.95 1.75 -5.67
CA LEU A 28 9.14 2.57 -5.90
C LEU A 28 9.53 3.33 -4.64
N LEU A 29 8.57 3.87 -3.89
CA LEU A 29 8.84 4.55 -2.63
C LEU A 29 9.63 3.65 -1.68
N PHE A 30 9.17 2.42 -1.49
CA PHE A 30 9.88 1.45 -0.65
C PHE A 30 11.27 1.11 -1.21
N TYR A 31 11.41 0.98 -2.52
CA TYR A 31 12.70 0.66 -3.14
C TYR A 31 13.76 1.72 -2.85
N HIS A 32 13.40 2.99 -2.91
CA HIS A 32 14.33 4.09 -2.66
C HIS A 32 14.82 4.13 -1.21
N GLU A 33 13.97 3.75 -0.26
CA GLU A 33 14.30 3.73 1.17
C GLU A 33 15.26 2.59 1.58
N PHE A 34 15.37 1.52 0.79
CA PHE A 34 16.27 0.43 1.11
C PHE A 34 17.74 0.78 0.83
N PRO A 35 18.65 0.54 1.81
CA PRO A 35 20.09 0.63 1.54
C PRO A 35 20.52 -0.45 0.53
N LEU A 36 21.65 -0.22 -0.11
CA LEU A 36 22.26 -1.22 -1.01
C LEU A 36 22.48 -2.53 -0.23
N SER A 37 21.80 -3.57 -0.65
CA SER A 37 21.80 -4.85 0.03
C SER A 37 21.29 -5.95 -0.91
N LYS A 38 21.51 -7.21 -0.52
CA LYS A 38 20.93 -8.35 -1.24
C LYS A 38 19.40 -8.25 -1.31
N ALA A 39 18.75 -7.82 -0.23
CA ALA A 39 17.29 -7.64 -0.18
C ALA A 39 16.82 -6.58 -1.20
N LYS A 40 17.55 -5.47 -1.36
CA LYS A 40 17.25 -4.46 -2.38
C LYS A 40 17.37 -5.02 -3.80
N ALA A 41 18.41 -5.81 -4.06
CA ALA A 41 18.60 -6.47 -5.36
C ALA A 41 17.48 -7.48 -5.65
N GLU A 42 17.11 -8.29 -4.69
CA GLU A 42 15.98 -9.24 -4.80
C GLU A 42 14.66 -8.51 -5.03
N TYR A 43 14.42 -7.40 -4.32
CA TYR A 43 13.22 -6.58 -4.51
C TYR A 43 13.19 -5.94 -5.90
N PHE A 44 14.33 -5.43 -6.39
CA PHE A 44 14.43 -4.93 -7.76
C PHE A 44 14.04 -6.00 -8.78
N TRP A 45 14.63 -7.19 -8.65
CA TRP A 45 14.43 -8.28 -9.60
C TRP A 45 12.99 -8.82 -9.58
N ASN A 46 12.44 -9.00 -8.40
CA ASN A 46 11.13 -9.62 -8.23
C ASN A 46 9.95 -8.66 -8.39
N SER A 47 10.17 -7.37 -8.21
CA SER A 47 9.10 -6.37 -8.21
C SER A 47 9.32 -5.28 -9.25
N ILE A 48 10.42 -4.53 -9.15
CA ILE A 48 10.65 -3.35 -9.99
C ILE A 48 10.80 -3.71 -11.45
N LEU A 49 11.60 -4.73 -11.75
CA LEU A 49 11.89 -5.16 -13.13
C LEU A 49 10.61 -5.62 -13.86
N LYS A 50 9.70 -6.24 -13.12
CA LYS A 50 8.43 -6.74 -13.68
C LYS A 50 7.37 -5.65 -13.87
N CYS A 51 7.43 -4.59 -13.08
CA CYS A 51 6.47 -3.48 -13.15
C CYS A 51 6.99 -2.38 -14.09
N ASN A 52 7.97 -1.62 -13.67
CA ASN A 52 8.54 -0.54 -14.47
C ASN A 52 9.98 -0.23 -14.05
N PHE A 53 10.94 -0.94 -14.61
CA PHE A 53 12.37 -0.77 -14.30
C PHE A 53 12.93 0.60 -14.73
N ARG A 54 12.26 1.28 -15.68
CA ARG A 54 12.72 2.57 -16.23
C ARG A 54 12.80 3.64 -15.17
N THR A 55 11.87 3.63 -14.21
CA THR A 55 11.84 4.60 -13.12
C THR A 55 13.05 4.53 -12.19
N VAL A 56 13.66 3.35 -12.07
CA VAL A 56 14.87 3.16 -11.25
C VAL A 56 16.14 3.47 -12.03
N LEU A 57 16.23 3.02 -13.29
CA LEU A 57 17.41 3.24 -14.12
C LEU A 57 17.49 4.67 -14.65
N PHE A 58 16.36 5.30 -14.84
CA PHE A 58 16.23 6.66 -15.35
C PHE A 58 15.38 7.50 -14.39
N PRO A 59 15.96 8.08 -13.34
CA PRO A 59 15.19 8.85 -12.34
C PRO A 59 14.31 9.96 -12.92
N TRP A 60 14.74 10.58 -14.03
CA TRP A 60 13.95 11.59 -14.73
C TRP A 60 12.68 11.02 -15.39
N TYR A 61 12.61 9.72 -15.63
CA TYR A 61 11.44 9.09 -16.22
C TYR A 61 10.25 9.10 -15.25
N GLU A 62 10.50 8.87 -13.97
CA GLU A 62 9.47 8.99 -12.93
C GLU A 62 8.91 10.42 -12.89
N TYR A 63 9.78 11.42 -12.95
CA TYR A 63 9.38 12.82 -13.02
C TYR A 63 8.52 13.13 -14.25
N SER A 64 8.83 12.53 -15.39
CA SER A 64 8.04 12.75 -16.62
C SER A 64 6.62 12.21 -16.55
N LEU A 65 6.38 11.17 -15.72
CA LEU A 65 5.07 10.58 -15.50
C LEU A 65 4.25 11.32 -14.43
N SER A 66 4.94 11.98 -13.50
CA SER A 66 4.32 12.58 -12.31
C SER A 66 4.11 14.08 -12.42
N TYR A 67 4.79 14.76 -13.33
CA TYR A 67 4.74 16.22 -13.44
C TYR A 67 3.93 16.68 -14.65
N GLU A 68 2.81 17.30 -14.38
CA GLU A 68 2.14 18.15 -15.35
C GLU A 68 2.91 19.47 -15.47
N ILE A 69 3.32 19.84 -16.69
CA ILE A 69 4.10 21.09 -16.94
C ILE A 69 3.48 22.33 -16.26
N PRO A 70 2.15 22.54 -16.24
CA PRO A 70 1.54 23.65 -15.50
C PRO A 70 1.84 23.63 -14.00
N LYS A 71 1.84 22.45 -13.37
CA LYS A 71 2.13 22.28 -11.93
C LYS A 71 3.60 22.57 -11.58
N ILE A 72 4.53 22.31 -12.51
CA ILE A 72 5.95 22.63 -12.31
C ILE A 72 6.14 24.13 -12.11
N LYS A 73 5.50 24.95 -12.94
CA LYS A 73 5.56 26.41 -12.83
C LYS A 73 4.97 26.90 -11.50
N GLU A 74 3.84 26.37 -11.11
CA GLU A 74 3.18 26.71 -9.86
C GLU A 74 4.04 26.32 -8.64
N THR A 75 4.54 25.09 -8.60
CA THR A 75 5.43 24.62 -7.53
C THR A 75 6.73 25.44 -7.46
N PHE A 76 7.29 25.83 -8.61
CA PHE A 76 8.46 26.69 -8.65
C PHE A 76 8.17 28.07 -8.05
N LEU A 77 7.04 28.68 -8.41
CA LEU A 77 6.63 29.97 -7.87
C LEU A 77 6.36 29.92 -6.36
N GLN A 78 5.74 28.86 -5.87
CA GLN A 78 5.55 28.64 -4.43
C GLN A 78 6.89 28.53 -3.69
N LYS A 79 7.84 27.76 -4.24
CA LYS A 79 9.19 27.62 -3.65
C LYS A 79 9.96 28.95 -3.64
N VAL A 80 9.86 29.74 -4.71
CA VAL A 80 10.52 31.06 -4.78
C VAL A 80 9.92 32.03 -3.79
N LYS A 81 8.60 32.04 -3.65
CA LYS A 81 7.89 32.91 -2.71
C LYS A 81 7.99 32.44 -1.26
N LYS A 82 8.52 31.23 -1.01
CA LYS A 82 8.51 30.55 0.30
C LYS A 82 7.10 30.43 0.90
N ASP A 83 6.10 30.37 0.05
CA ASP A 83 4.70 30.22 0.43
C ASP A 83 4.39 28.71 0.47
N TYR A 84 4.59 28.15 1.65
CA TYR A 84 4.30 26.73 1.93
C TYR A 84 3.02 26.59 2.74
N SER A 85 2.01 27.41 2.42
CA SER A 85 0.70 27.29 3.06
C SER A 85 0.12 25.90 2.80
N ILE A 86 -0.35 25.26 3.87
CA ILE A 86 -1.09 23.99 3.79
C ILE A 86 -2.52 24.18 3.28
N ASP A 87 -2.97 25.43 3.12
CA ASP A 87 -4.33 25.76 2.66
C ASP A 87 -4.65 25.14 1.31
N GLY A 88 -3.62 24.98 0.44
CA GLY A 88 -3.75 24.30 -0.84
C GLY A 88 -4.02 22.79 -0.75
N LEU A 89 -3.88 22.19 0.44
CA LEU A 89 -4.15 20.77 0.69
C LEU A 89 -5.57 20.53 1.23
N LYS A 90 -6.36 21.59 1.37
CA LYS A 90 -7.77 21.50 1.69
C LYS A 90 -8.58 21.27 0.43
N SER A 91 -9.50 20.31 0.48
CA SER A 91 -10.47 20.04 -0.58
C SER A 91 -11.86 19.84 0.03
N ASP A 92 -12.88 19.72 -0.82
CA ASP A 92 -14.27 19.44 -0.37
C ASP A 92 -14.41 18.08 0.35
N SER A 93 -13.43 17.19 0.22
CA SER A 93 -13.47 15.84 0.78
C SER A 93 -12.49 15.62 1.93
N GLN A 94 -11.50 16.49 2.11
CA GLN A 94 -10.48 16.34 3.14
C GLN A 94 -9.78 17.64 3.49
N GLU A 95 -9.27 17.69 4.72
CA GLU A 95 -8.44 18.79 5.24
C GLU A 95 -7.17 18.22 5.86
N TYR A 96 -6.03 18.82 5.54
CA TYR A 96 -4.75 18.49 6.13
C TYR A 96 -4.46 19.45 7.30
N HIS A 97 -4.17 18.89 8.47
CA HIS A 97 -3.81 19.65 9.66
C HIS A 97 -2.29 19.73 9.84
N GLU A 98 -1.79 20.80 10.43
CA GLU A 98 -0.36 21.01 10.70
C GLU A 98 0.27 19.88 11.54
N SER A 99 -0.53 19.19 12.33
CA SER A 99 -0.11 18.01 13.09
C SER A 99 0.20 16.79 12.23
N GLY A 100 0.05 16.87 10.89
CA GLY A 100 0.20 15.74 9.96
C GLY A 100 -1.03 14.84 9.86
N PHE A 101 -2.14 15.22 10.49
CA PHE A 101 -3.39 14.48 10.42
C PHE A 101 -4.21 14.92 9.20
N ILE A 102 -4.78 13.96 8.48
CA ILE A 102 -5.72 14.20 7.39
C ILE A 102 -7.13 13.88 7.88
N GLU A 103 -7.95 14.91 8.04
CA GLU A 103 -9.36 14.75 8.31
C GLU A 103 -10.11 14.51 7.00
N ARG A 104 -10.88 13.43 6.93
CA ARG A 104 -11.74 13.15 5.79
C ARG A 104 -13.18 13.44 6.17
N TYR A 105 -13.82 14.28 5.36
CA TYR A 105 -15.22 14.62 5.58
C TYR A 105 -16.14 13.45 5.19
N PRO A 106 -17.27 13.31 5.91
CA PRO A 106 -18.24 12.29 5.56
C PRO A 106 -18.73 12.45 4.12
N VAL A 107 -18.62 11.39 3.35
CA VAL A 107 -19.13 11.36 1.97
C VAL A 107 -20.51 10.71 1.98
N ASP A 108 -21.45 11.24 1.22
CA ASP A 108 -22.75 10.60 1.05
C ASP A 108 -22.57 9.24 0.36
N VAL A 109 -22.76 8.17 1.14
CA VAL A 109 -22.54 6.79 0.69
C VAL A 109 -23.37 6.44 -0.55
N ARG A 110 -24.51 7.13 -0.75
CA ARG A 110 -25.35 6.95 -1.93
C ARG A 110 -24.72 7.43 -3.23
N LYS A 111 -23.74 8.32 -3.14
CA LYS A 111 -22.98 8.86 -4.28
C LYS A 111 -21.72 8.05 -4.60
N LEU A 112 -21.31 7.15 -3.71
CA LEU A 112 -20.17 6.29 -3.94
C LEU A 112 -20.54 5.20 -4.92
N LYS A 113 -19.73 5.03 -5.97
CA LYS A 113 -19.81 3.83 -6.79
C LYS A 113 -19.49 2.64 -5.88
N LYS A 114 -20.40 1.68 -5.80
CA LYS A 114 -20.10 0.40 -5.13
C LYS A 114 -18.94 -0.24 -5.88
N SER A 115 -17.78 -0.31 -5.24
CA SER A 115 -16.71 -1.17 -5.72
C SER A 115 -17.01 -2.57 -5.21
N GLU A 116 -16.99 -3.54 -6.10
CA GLU A 116 -17.06 -4.93 -5.68
C GLU A 116 -15.77 -5.29 -4.93
N PRO A 117 -15.88 -5.97 -3.78
CA PRO A 117 -14.68 -6.43 -3.07
C PRO A 117 -13.95 -7.46 -3.93
N LYS A 118 -12.62 -7.49 -3.83
CA LYS A 118 -11.84 -8.58 -4.41
C LYS A 118 -12.13 -9.83 -3.61
N LEU A 119 -12.79 -10.78 -4.23
CA LEU A 119 -13.20 -12.02 -3.57
C LEU A 119 -12.00 -12.96 -3.40
N PHE A 120 -11.97 -13.67 -2.29
CA PHE A 120 -11.02 -14.73 -2.04
C PHE A 120 -11.36 -15.95 -2.91
N GLU A 121 -10.38 -16.42 -3.68
CA GLU A 121 -10.44 -17.64 -4.47
C GLU A 121 -9.12 -18.40 -4.26
N GLU A 122 -9.21 -19.58 -3.64
CA GLU A 122 -8.02 -20.35 -3.25
C GLU A 122 -7.15 -20.77 -4.45
N ASP A 123 -7.78 -21.04 -5.58
CA ASP A 123 -7.11 -21.41 -6.84
C ASP A 123 -6.46 -20.21 -7.56
N LYS A 124 -6.80 -18.98 -7.16
CA LYS A 124 -6.23 -17.75 -7.70
C LYS A 124 -5.23 -17.09 -6.78
N LEU A 125 -4.79 -17.76 -5.73
CA LEU A 125 -3.79 -17.22 -4.82
C LEU A 125 -2.48 -16.91 -5.55
N ASN A 126 -1.99 -15.69 -5.33
CA ASN A 126 -0.70 -15.28 -5.84
C ASN A 126 0.42 -15.95 -5.03
N HIS A 127 1.06 -16.95 -5.62
CA HIS A 127 2.12 -17.72 -4.98
C HIS A 127 3.25 -16.86 -4.42
N GLN A 128 3.61 -15.76 -5.09
CA GLN A 128 4.65 -14.87 -4.62
C GLN A 128 4.25 -14.11 -3.35
N ASN A 129 3.00 -13.68 -3.25
CA ASN A 129 2.49 -13.01 -2.06
C ASN A 129 2.41 -13.98 -0.88
N MET A 130 2.00 -15.23 -1.15
CA MET A 130 1.99 -16.30 -0.13
C MET A 130 3.42 -16.61 0.36
N GLU A 131 4.37 -16.77 -0.53
CA GLU A 131 5.77 -17.00 -0.18
C GLU A 131 6.36 -15.88 0.70
N TYR A 132 5.99 -14.63 0.45
CA TYR A 132 6.47 -13.51 1.26
C TYR A 132 5.88 -13.49 2.68
N ILE A 133 4.60 -13.79 2.84
CA ILE A 133 4.03 -13.87 4.20
C ILE A 133 4.61 -15.05 4.98
N GLU A 134 4.82 -16.19 4.34
CA GLU A 134 5.48 -17.34 4.97
C GLU A 134 6.91 -17.02 5.40
N LYS A 135 7.69 -16.33 4.55
CA LYS A 135 9.02 -15.83 4.90
C LYS A 135 8.98 -14.85 6.08
N LEU A 136 7.99 -13.98 6.14
CA LEU A 136 7.81 -13.04 7.24
C LEU A 136 7.50 -13.79 8.54
N ILE A 137 6.59 -14.75 8.51
CA ILE A 137 6.24 -15.58 9.67
C ILE A 137 7.46 -16.38 10.15
N ALA A 138 8.20 -17.00 9.23
CA ALA A 138 9.42 -17.75 9.54
C ALA A 138 10.49 -16.82 10.15
N TYR A 139 10.64 -15.62 9.65
CA TYR A 139 11.55 -14.63 10.21
C TYR A 139 11.15 -14.24 11.64
N CYS A 140 9.86 -13.99 11.87
CA CYS A 140 9.35 -13.68 13.21
C CYS A 140 9.63 -14.82 14.20
N LYS A 141 9.32 -16.05 13.84
CA LYS A 141 9.61 -17.23 14.65
C LYS A 141 11.10 -17.39 14.97
N LYS A 142 11.97 -17.19 13.97
CA LYS A 142 13.42 -17.29 14.15
C LYS A 142 14.01 -16.26 15.11
N ASN A 143 13.40 -15.08 15.17
CA ASN A 143 13.91 -13.94 15.94
C ASN A 143 13.11 -13.66 17.23
N ASP A 144 12.24 -14.58 17.64
CA ASP A 144 11.37 -14.46 18.82
C ASP A 144 10.51 -13.19 18.78
N ILE A 145 9.96 -12.89 17.61
CA ILE A 145 9.06 -11.77 17.38
C ILE A 145 7.62 -12.29 17.35
N ASP A 146 6.77 -11.71 18.16
CA ASP A 146 5.35 -12.01 18.20
C ASP A 146 4.67 -11.52 16.91
N PHE A 147 4.11 -12.44 16.11
CA PHE A 147 3.41 -12.11 14.87
C PHE A 147 1.91 -12.18 15.09
N VAL A 148 1.22 -11.05 14.91
CA VAL A 148 -0.23 -10.93 15.07
C VAL A 148 -0.85 -10.56 13.74
N ALA A 149 -1.61 -11.48 13.16
CA ALA A 149 -2.44 -11.21 12.00
C ALA A 149 -3.75 -10.56 12.43
N VAL A 150 -4.10 -9.45 11.81
CA VAL A 150 -5.37 -8.74 12.05
C VAL A 150 -6.10 -8.51 10.73
N THR A 151 -7.43 -8.50 10.78
CA THR A 151 -8.25 -8.09 9.64
C THR A 151 -8.92 -6.76 9.97
N THR A 152 -8.99 -5.86 9.01
CA THR A 152 -9.73 -4.61 9.16
C THR A 152 -11.23 -4.86 9.28
N PRO A 153 -11.95 -4.00 10.02
CA PRO A 153 -13.40 -4.08 10.09
C PRO A 153 -14.04 -3.92 8.71
N ILE A 154 -14.91 -4.86 8.37
CA ILE A 154 -15.64 -4.85 7.11
C ILE A 154 -17.05 -4.28 7.36
N PRO A 155 -17.55 -3.37 6.50
CA PRO A 155 -18.92 -2.87 6.63
C PRO A 155 -19.94 -4.01 6.64
N ILE A 156 -20.91 -3.92 7.56
CA ILE A 156 -21.92 -4.97 7.74
C ILE A 156 -22.67 -5.29 6.43
N ALA A 157 -22.93 -4.28 5.61
CA ALA A 157 -23.58 -4.47 4.32
C ALA A 157 -22.75 -5.38 3.40
N THR A 158 -21.44 -5.11 3.29
CA THR A 158 -20.53 -5.93 2.50
C THR A 158 -20.40 -7.34 3.07
N LEU A 159 -20.31 -7.45 4.40
CA LEU A 159 -20.21 -8.76 5.06
C LEU A 159 -21.45 -9.62 4.82
N LYS A 160 -22.66 -9.03 4.79
CA LYS A 160 -23.90 -9.77 4.48
C LYS A 160 -23.92 -10.30 3.05
N ASP A 161 -23.45 -9.51 2.11
CA ASP A 161 -23.47 -9.89 0.69
C ASP A 161 -22.41 -10.96 0.36
N TYR A 162 -21.31 -11.03 1.12
CA TYR A 162 -20.14 -11.87 0.81
C TYR A 162 -19.68 -12.72 2.01
N SER A 163 -20.57 -13.04 2.96
CA SER A 163 -20.24 -13.74 4.21
C SER A 163 -19.48 -15.05 3.99
N ASP A 164 -19.94 -15.86 3.03
CA ASP A 164 -19.34 -17.17 2.77
C ASP A 164 -17.91 -17.06 2.24
N ASN A 165 -17.65 -16.05 1.43
CA ASN A 165 -16.33 -15.79 0.88
C ASN A 165 -15.34 -15.34 1.98
N TYR A 166 -15.76 -14.41 2.86
CA TYR A 166 -14.95 -14.00 4.00
C TYR A 166 -14.71 -15.13 4.98
N ASN A 167 -15.72 -15.95 5.26
CA ASN A 167 -15.56 -17.12 6.12
C ASN A 167 -14.58 -18.14 5.55
N ALA A 168 -14.61 -18.38 4.23
CA ALA A 168 -13.65 -19.24 3.56
C ALA A 168 -12.22 -18.70 3.68
N ALA A 169 -12.02 -17.38 3.46
CA ALA A 169 -10.75 -16.73 3.62
C ALA A 169 -10.21 -16.82 5.06
N TRP A 170 -11.04 -16.51 6.04
CA TRP A 170 -10.63 -16.59 7.45
C TRP A 170 -10.30 -18.03 7.88
N LYS A 171 -11.02 -19.02 7.37
CA LYS A 171 -10.70 -20.42 7.60
C LYS A 171 -9.37 -20.82 6.97
N TYR A 172 -9.03 -20.23 5.84
CA TYR A 172 -7.76 -20.48 5.15
C TYR A 172 -6.58 -19.87 5.88
N PHE A 173 -6.65 -18.56 6.20
CA PHE A 173 -5.57 -17.82 6.84
C PHE A 173 -5.49 -18.00 8.36
N GLY A 174 -6.52 -18.54 9.01
CA GLY A 174 -6.56 -18.77 10.45
C GLY A 174 -5.95 -20.09 10.92
N LYS A 175 -5.32 -20.86 10.00
CA LYS A 175 -4.58 -22.10 10.31
C LYS A 175 -3.14 -21.79 10.67
#